data_1d399449fcf4f1eebcb4d20ab1c349b0
#
_entry.id   1d399449fcf4f1eebcb4d20ab1c349b0
#
_cell.length_a   1.000
_cell.length_b   1.000
_cell.length_c   1.000
_cell.angle_alpha   90.00
_cell.angle_beta   90.00
_cell.angle_gamma   90.00
#
_symmetry.space_group_name_H-M   'P 1'
#
loop_
_entity.id
_entity.type
_entity.pdbx_description
1 polymer ?
#
loop_
_entity_poly.entity_id
_entity_poly.type
_entity_poly.pdbx_seq_one_letter_code
_entity_poly.pdbx_strand_id
1 'polypeptide(L)'
;MSDSEVVKVESWLKTHERLVLAIIAGLVLWFAIGKIDKLIQNHDNANLQQAKVVAQVQQEKNEALAAQVAQQAADMSKLQAQAQAQTAALEQERTVLLAALAQRQKTDASLPPSELVNRWYTLVPQAKPTVMPNGVALDNAGAVATVQQLELVPVQQKELVEIQQEKLSLQGLLTASAGQVATLNTLVAGKDVLLADNAKVCDARVKVVQAEARRSKRRWFVVGYVAGFLSRQAIKTYLGI
;
A
#
# COMPACT_ATOMS: atom_id res chain seq x y z
N MET A 1 2.94 79.39 11.00
CA MET A 1 1.98 79.60 9.89
C MET A 1 1.30 80.95 10.21
N SER A 2 1.31 81.90 9.28
CA SER A 2 0.61 83.19 9.46
C SER A 2 -0.90 82.99 9.28
N ASP A 3 -1.71 83.75 10.00
CA ASP A 3 -3.19 83.67 9.92
C ASP A 3 -3.73 83.76 8.48
N SER A 4 -3.00 84.43 7.59
CA SER A 4 -3.32 84.55 6.17
C SER A 4 -3.17 83.25 5.39
N GLU A 5 -2.29 82.34 5.79
CA GLU A 5 -2.10 81.02 5.14
C GLU A 5 -3.18 80.03 5.58
N VAL A 6 -3.62 80.13 6.84
CA VAL A 6 -4.71 79.27 7.38
C VAL A 6 -6.03 79.61 6.68
N VAL A 7 -6.33 80.90 6.48
CA VAL A 7 -7.58 81.36 5.78
C VAL A 7 -7.55 80.89 4.30
N LYS A 8 -6.42 80.93 3.63
CA LYS A 8 -6.29 80.45 2.24
C LYS A 8 -6.49 78.94 2.13
N VAL A 9 -5.96 78.15 3.09
CA VAL A 9 -6.16 76.68 3.13
C VAL A 9 -7.64 76.36 3.42
N GLU A 10 -8.28 77.08 4.32
CA GLU A 10 -9.70 76.89 4.64
C GLU A 10 -10.65 77.21 3.47
N SER A 11 -10.38 78.30 2.75
CA SER A 11 -11.17 78.66 1.56
C SER A 11 -10.99 77.68 0.40
N TRP A 12 -9.75 77.17 0.22
CA TRP A 12 -9.42 76.14 -0.76
C TRP A 12 -10.08 74.82 -0.40
N LEU A 13 -10.07 74.41 0.88
CA LEU A 13 -10.72 73.21 1.39
C LEU A 13 -12.21 73.25 1.18
N LYS A 14 -12.90 74.36 1.44
CA LYS A 14 -14.35 74.53 1.19
C LYS A 14 -14.70 74.41 -0.29
N THR A 15 -13.85 74.99 -1.16
CA THR A 15 -14.06 74.91 -2.61
C THR A 15 -13.86 73.53 -3.19
N HIS A 16 -12.97 72.74 -2.55
CA HIS A 16 -12.57 71.39 -3.00
C HIS A 16 -13.02 70.27 -2.04
N GLU A 17 -13.96 70.55 -1.15
CA GLU A 17 -14.42 69.65 -0.10
C GLU A 17 -14.82 68.27 -0.65
N ARG A 18 -15.54 68.21 -1.76
CA ARG A 18 -15.94 66.97 -2.40
C ARG A 18 -14.77 66.18 -2.96
N LEU A 19 -13.73 66.85 -3.43
CA LEU A 19 -12.53 66.26 -3.95
C LEU A 19 -11.67 65.65 -2.81
N VAL A 20 -11.52 66.39 -1.72
CA VAL A 20 -10.81 65.93 -0.52
C VAL A 20 -11.51 64.72 0.11
N LEU A 21 -12.85 64.77 0.23
CA LEU A 21 -13.64 63.66 0.72
C LEU A 21 -13.52 62.42 -0.19
N ALA A 22 -13.52 62.59 -1.50
CA ALA A 22 -13.37 61.48 -2.45
C ALA A 22 -11.96 60.84 -2.34
N ILE A 23 -10.92 61.62 -2.15
CA ILE A 23 -9.53 61.12 -1.93
C ILE A 23 -9.45 60.34 -0.61
N ILE A 24 -9.98 60.92 0.47
CA ILE A 24 -9.99 60.26 1.79
C ILE A 24 -10.79 58.95 1.71
N ALA A 25 -11.97 58.94 1.14
CA ALA A 25 -12.76 57.72 0.95
C ALA A 25 -12.04 56.67 0.10
N GLY A 26 -11.36 57.09 -0.97
CA GLY A 26 -10.53 56.22 -1.79
C GLY A 26 -9.37 55.59 -1.02
N LEU A 27 -8.70 56.37 -0.19
CA LEU A 27 -7.60 55.87 0.68
C LEU A 27 -8.09 54.87 1.75
N VAL A 28 -9.24 55.16 2.39
CA VAL A 28 -9.86 54.28 3.38
C VAL A 28 -10.28 52.98 2.72
N LEU A 29 -10.92 53.01 1.56
CA LEU A 29 -11.26 51.82 0.81
C LEU A 29 -10.04 51.02 0.37
N TRP A 30 -9.00 51.68 -0.11
CA TRP A 30 -7.75 51.05 -0.48
C TRP A 30 -7.14 50.28 0.68
N PHE A 31 -7.09 50.90 1.87
CA PHE A 31 -6.54 50.29 3.07
C PHE A 31 -7.41 49.13 3.59
N ALA A 32 -8.73 49.29 3.57
CA ALA A 32 -9.67 48.23 3.97
C ALA A 32 -9.57 47.00 3.04
N ILE A 33 -9.57 47.24 1.72
CA ILE A 33 -9.39 46.14 0.72
C ILE A 33 -8.05 45.45 0.92
N GLY A 34 -6.99 46.21 1.17
CA GLY A 34 -5.65 45.65 1.40
C GLY A 34 -5.57 44.72 2.62
N LYS A 35 -6.27 45.09 3.72
CA LYS A 35 -6.34 44.27 4.93
C LYS A 35 -7.16 42.99 4.71
N ILE A 36 -8.34 43.11 4.06
CA ILE A 36 -9.20 41.97 3.76
C ILE A 36 -8.48 40.98 2.82
N ASP A 37 -7.84 41.49 1.76
CA ASP A 37 -7.09 40.64 0.83
C ASP A 37 -5.94 39.90 1.51
N LYS A 38 -5.25 40.53 2.48
CA LYS A 38 -4.19 39.90 3.24
C LYS A 38 -4.69 38.79 4.16
N LEU A 39 -5.84 38.98 4.80
CA LEU A 39 -6.49 37.96 5.63
C LEU A 39 -6.90 36.72 4.81
N ILE A 40 -7.54 36.95 3.66
CA ILE A 40 -7.94 35.86 2.74
C ILE A 40 -6.69 35.11 2.26
N GLN A 41 -5.66 35.80 1.84
CA GLN A 41 -4.42 35.19 1.37
C GLN A 41 -3.73 34.34 2.46
N ASN A 42 -3.70 34.82 3.70
CA ASN A 42 -3.14 34.08 4.82
C ASN A 42 -3.95 32.78 5.07
N HIS A 43 -5.26 32.87 5.04
CA HIS A 43 -6.15 31.71 5.20
C HIS A 43 -5.96 30.70 4.06
N ASP A 44 -5.96 31.15 2.80
CA ASP A 44 -5.78 30.26 1.64
C ASP A 44 -4.38 29.61 1.62
N ASN A 45 -3.34 30.36 2.01
CA ASN A 45 -1.98 29.81 2.15
C ASN A 45 -1.89 28.79 3.29
N ALA A 46 -2.55 29.02 4.43
CA ALA A 46 -2.60 28.07 5.53
C ALA A 46 -3.28 26.75 5.09
N ASN A 47 -4.41 26.86 4.39
CA ASN A 47 -5.12 25.69 3.85
C ASN A 47 -4.25 24.92 2.83
N LEU A 48 -3.52 25.63 1.96
CA LEU A 48 -2.60 25.00 1.01
C LEU A 48 -1.46 24.28 1.73
N GLN A 49 -0.88 24.87 2.76
CA GLN A 49 0.18 24.22 3.54
C GLN A 49 -0.34 22.98 4.27
N GLN A 50 -1.50 23.08 4.90
CA GLN A 50 -2.14 21.94 5.56
C GLN A 50 -2.42 20.80 4.58
N ALA A 51 -2.97 21.10 3.40
CA ALA A 51 -3.23 20.10 2.38
C ALA A 51 -1.94 19.41 1.89
N LYS A 52 -0.85 20.17 1.71
CA LYS A 52 0.46 19.62 1.35
C LYS A 52 1.02 18.68 2.42
N VAL A 53 0.95 19.06 3.69
CA VAL A 53 1.42 18.22 4.81
C VAL A 53 0.64 16.91 4.85
N VAL A 54 -0.69 16.96 4.70
CA VAL A 54 -1.53 15.75 4.69
C VAL A 54 -1.14 14.84 3.52
N ALA A 55 -0.99 15.39 2.32
CA ALA A 55 -0.58 14.64 1.13
C ALA A 55 0.81 14.01 1.30
N GLN A 56 1.77 14.74 1.89
CA GLN A 56 3.11 14.24 2.15
C GLN A 56 3.10 13.08 3.16
N VAL A 57 2.38 13.21 4.28
CA VAL A 57 2.25 12.13 5.28
C VAL A 57 1.62 10.88 4.65
N GLN A 58 0.61 11.05 3.79
CA GLN A 58 0.01 9.93 3.08
C GLN A 58 0.96 9.29 2.08
N GLN A 59 1.78 10.09 1.39
CA GLN A 59 2.81 9.58 0.50
C GLN A 59 3.85 8.73 1.26
N GLU A 60 4.36 9.23 2.38
CA GLU A 60 5.32 8.51 3.23
C GLU A 60 4.74 7.16 3.71
N LYS A 61 3.46 7.13 4.12
CA LYS A 61 2.76 5.89 4.47
C LYS A 61 2.68 4.92 3.29
N ASN A 62 2.36 5.41 2.10
CA ASN A 62 2.27 4.57 0.90
C ASN A 62 3.64 4.02 0.48
N GLU A 63 4.71 4.78 0.65
CA GLU A 63 6.08 4.33 0.40
C GLU A 63 6.49 3.23 1.39
N ALA A 64 6.18 3.39 2.67
CA ALA A 64 6.41 2.37 3.69
C ALA A 64 5.61 1.07 3.40
N LEU A 65 4.34 1.18 3.00
CA LEU A 65 3.53 0.03 2.59
C LEU A 65 4.09 -0.65 1.33
N ALA A 66 4.57 0.12 0.35
CA ALA A 66 5.19 -0.43 -0.85
C ALA A 66 6.48 -1.21 -0.53
N ALA A 67 7.30 -0.71 0.39
CA ALA A 67 8.47 -1.42 0.89
C ALA A 67 8.09 -2.73 1.61
N GLN A 68 7.02 -2.71 2.41
CA GLN A 68 6.49 -3.90 3.06
C GLN A 68 5.99 -4.94 2.05
N VAL A 69 5.28 -4.52 1.00
CA VAL A 69 4.83 -5.41 -0.09
C VAL A 69 6.03 -6.04 -0.80
N ALA A 70 7.09 -5.26 -1.08
CA ALA A 70 8.30 -5.79 -1.71
C ALA A 70 8.99 -6.83 -0.83
N GLN A 71 9.08 -6.58 0.49
CA GLN A 71 9.63 -7.54 1.45
C GLN A 71 8.79 -8.82 1.50
N GLN A 72 7.47 -8.70 1.60
CA GLN A 72 6.57 -9.86 1.60
C GLN A 72 6.67 -10.68 0.30
N ALA A 73 6.83 -10.01 -0.86
CA ALA A 73 7.03 -10.69 -2.14
C ALA A 73 8.34 -11.49 -2.16
N ALA A 74 9.43 -10.93 -1.62
CA ALA A 74 10.71 -11.62 -1.49
C ALA A 74 10.62 -12.84 -0.55
N ASP A 75 9.93 -12.69 0.58
CA ASP A 75 9.73 -13.77 1.54
C ASP A 75 8.84 -14.89 0.97
N MET A 76 7.79 -14.53 0.22
CA MET A 76 6.96 -15.49 -0.53
C MET A 76 7.79 -16.28 -1.56
N SER A 77 8.66 -15.60 -2.31
CA SER A 77 9.54 -16.28 -3.27
C SER A 77 10.48 -17.29 -2.59
N LYS A 78 11.04 -16.94 -1.42
CA LYS A 78 11.87 -17.87 -0.63
C LYS A 78 11.07 -19.07 -0.13
N LEU A 79 9.86 -18.83 0.43
CA LEU A 79 8.98 -19.89 0.90
C LEU A 79 8.58 -20.83 -0.23
N GLN A 80 8.26 -20.28 -1.41
CA GLN A 80 7.95 -21.08 -2.59
C GLN A 80 9.13 -21.93 -3.05
N ALA A 81 10.35 -21.37 -3.09
CA ALA A 81 11.54 -22.11 -3.45
C ALA A 81 11.84 -23.22 -2.43
N GLN A 82 11.65 -22.95 -1.12
CA GLN A 82 11.81 -23.95 -0.08
C GLN A 82 10.78 -25.10 -0.20
N ALA A 83 9.52 -24.76 -0.42
CA ALA A 83 8.46 -25.74 -0.63
C ALA A 83 8.76 -26.64 -1.85
N GLN A 84 9.18 -26.05 -2.97
CA GLN A 84 9.55 -26.81 -4.17
C GLN A 84 10.75 -27.72 -3.93
N ALA A 85 11.77 -27.24 -3.21
CA ALA A 85 12.94 -28.04 -2.86
C ALA A 85 12.56 -29.22 -1.93
N GLN A 86 11.68 -29.00 -0.95
CA GLN A 86 11.16 -30.05 -0.07
C GLN A 86 10.36 -31.09 -0.86
N THR A 87 9.43 -30.65 -1.70
CA THR A 87 8.63 -31.57 -2.55
C THR A 87 9.53 -32.42 -3.45
N ALA A 88 10.52 -31.81 -4.09
CA ALA A 88 11.48 -32.56 -4.93
C ALA A 88 12.29 -33.57 -4.13
N ALA A 89 12.76 -33.25 -2.92
CA ALA A 89 13.47 -34.15 -2.03
C ALA A 89 12.58 -35.32 -1.60
N LEU A 90 11.31 -35.06 -1.23
CA LEU A 90 10.35 -36.09 -0.84
C LEU A 90 10.02 -37.03 -2.01
N GLU A 91 9.83 -36.49 -3.21
CA GLU A 91 9.63 -37.34 -4.41
C GLU A 91 10.83 -38.23 -4.72
N GLN A 92 12.05 -37.71 -4.58
CA GLN A 92 13.27 -38.51 -4.74
C GLN A 92 13.33 -39.62 -3.71
N GLU A 93 13.08 -39.31 -2.44
CA GLU A 93 13.07 -40.31 -1.35
C GLU A 93 12.01 -41.39 -1.58
N ARG A 94 10.79 -40.98 -1.99
CA ARG A 94 9.72 -41.90 -2.36
C ARG A 94 10.15 -42.84 -3.49
N THR A 95 10.79 -42.31 -4.52
CA THR A 95 11.29 -43.13 -5.65
C THR A 95 12.28 -44.18 -5.19
N VAL A 96 13.22 -43.79 -4.31
CA VAL A 96 14.21 -44.71 -3.74
C VAL A 96 13.55 -45.80 -2.89
N LEU A 97 12.57 -45.43 -2.05
CA LEU A 97 11.82 -46.38 -1.21
C LEU A 97 11.02 -47.37 -2.04
N LEU A 98 10.32 -46.90 -3.07
CA LEU A 98 9.54 -47.79 -3.97
C LEU A 98 10.46 -48.74 -4.75
N ALA A 99 11.62 -48.27 -5.22
CA ALA A 99 12.59 -49.11 -5.87
C ALA A 99 13.17 -50.18 -4.90
N ALA A 100 13.49 -49.79 -3.67
CA ALA A 100 13.95 -50.73 -2.63
C ALA A 100 12.86 -51.74 -2.26
N LEU A 101 11.59 -51.32 -2.16
CA LEU A 101 10.46 -52.19 -1.91
C LEU A 101 10.30 -53.20 -3.05
N ALA A 102 10.30 -52.75 -4.31
CA ALA A 102 10.19 -53.63 -5.48
C ALA A 102 11.31 -54.67 -5.52
N GLN A 103 12.56 -54.27 -5.17
CA GLN A 103 13.69 -55.18 -5.08
C GLN A 103 13.50 -56.23 -3.97
N ARG A 104 13.02 -55.80 -2.79
CA ARG A 104 12.72 -56.72 -1.68
C ARG A 104 11.62 -57.71 -2.04
N GLN A 105 10.50 -57.23 -2.62
CA GLN A 105 9.42 -58.09 -3.06
C GLN A 105 9.89 -59.18 -4.03
N LYS A 106 10.81 -58.80 -4.95
CA LYS A 106 11.40 -59.74 -5.90
C LYS A 106 12.27 -60.81 -5.20
N THR A 107 13.04 -60.39 -4.18
CA THR A 107 13.85 -61.27 -3.37
C THR A 107 12.97 -62.21 -2.53
N ASP A 108 11.95 -61.67 -1.85
CA ASP A 108 11.05 -62.43 -0.98
C ASP A 108 10.24 -63.48 -1.78
N ALA A 109 9.89 -63.21 -3.03
CA ALA A 109 9.25 -64.18 -3.90
C ALA A 109 10.13 -65.43 -4.19
N SER A 110 11.43 -65.33 -4.03
CA SER A 110 12.38 -66.43 -4.27
C SER A 110 12.88 -67.10 -2.99
N LEU A 111 12.48 -66.64 -1.79
CA LEU A 111 12.91 -67.18 -0.51
C LEU A 111 12.27 -68.55 -0.21
N PRO A 112 12.99 -69.47 0.42
CA PRO A 112 12.42 -70.69 0.96
C PRO A 112 11.50 -70.38 2.16
N PRO A 113 10.48 -71.23 2.46
CA PRO A 113 9.49 -70.98 3.51
C PRO A 113 10.06 -70.64 4.89
N SER A 114 11.23 -71.31 5.27
CA SER A 114 11.88 -71.02 6.52
C SER A 114 12.45 -69.59 6.63
N GLU A 115 12.98 -69.09 5.53
CA GLU A 115 13.49 -67.70 5.48
C GLU A 115 12.36 -66.66 5.40
N LEU A 116 11.25 -66.96 4.74
CA LEU A 116 10.04 -66.14 4.77
C LEU A 116 9.47 -66.00 6.18
N VAL A 117 9.46 -67.08 6.98
CA VAL A 117 9.06 -67.03 8.38
C VAL A 117 9.98 -66.14 9.20
N ASN A 118 11.32 -66.22 9.00
CA ASN A 118 12.28 -65.35 9.67
C ASN A 118 12.08 -63.88 9.25
N ARG A 119 11.80 -63.64 7.97
CA ARG A 119 11.49 -62.33 7.44
C ARG A 119 10.20 -61.78 8.06
N TRP A 120 9.15 -62.60 8.16
CA TRP A 120 7.90 -62.24 8.83
C TRP A 120 8.14 -61.89 10.31
N TYR A 121 8.94 -62.69 11.03
CA TYR A 121 9.27 -62.41 12.42
C TYR A 121 10.01 -61.08 12.60
N THR A 122 10.86 -60.70 11.62
CA THR A 122 11.54 -59.42 11.63
C THR A 122 10.57 -58.25 11.44
N LEU A 123 9.56 -58.36 10.58
CA LEU A 123 8.58 -57.34 10.29
C LEU A 123 7.46 -57.26 11.35
N VAL A 124 7.07 -58.40 11.93
CA VAL A 124 6.02 -58.48 12.95
C VAL A 124 6.52 -59.40 14.10
N PRO A 125 7.38 -58.89 14.99
CA PRO A 125 8.01 -59.73 16.05
C PRO A 125 6.99 -60.39 16.98
N GLN A 126 5.77 -59.83 17.09
CA GLN A 126 4.70 -60.34 17.93
C GLN A 126 3.97 -61.54 17.35
N ALA A 127 4.05 -61.76 16.05
CA ALA A 127 3.30 -62.81 15.34
C ALA A 127 3.84 -64.22 15.60
N LYS A 128 5.07 -64.39 16.10
CA LYS A 128 5.73 -65.65 16.40
C LYS A 128 5.42 -66.77 15.38
N PRO A 129 5.74 -66.55 14.11
CA PRO A 129 5.46 -67.57 13.11
C PRO A 129 6.22 -68.83 13.42
N THR A 130 5.53 -69.98 13.50
CA THR A 130 6.14 -71.26 13.72
C THR A 130 6.06 -72.08 12.45
N VAL A 131 7.19 -72.70 12.03
CA VAL A 131 7.16 -73.66 10.93
C VAL A 131 6.50 -74.91 11.45
N MET A 132 5.35 -75.29 10.93
CA MET A 132 4.71 -76.58 11.25
C MET A 132 5.25 -77.71 10.34
N PRO A 133 5.28 -78.92 10.80
CA PRO A 133 5.72 -80.10 9.96
C PRO A 133 4.91 -80.27 8.67
N ASN A 134 3.66 -79.69 8.66
CA ASN A 134 2.73 -79.76 7.52
C ASN A 134 2.62 -78.42 6.78
N GLY A 135 3.62 -77.56 6.87
CA GLY A 135 3.58 -76.25 6.22
C GLY A 135 3.09 -75.16 7.13
N VAL A 136 3.52 -73.95 6.82
CA VAL A 136 2.92 -72.73 7.33
C VAL A 136 1.44 -72.81 7.06
N ALA A 137 0.62 -72.35 7.97
CA ALA A 137 -0.87 -72.29 7.76
C ALA A 137 -1.29 -71.46 6.55
N LEU A 138 -0.34 -70.98 5.83
CA LEU A 138 -0.44 -70.27 4.54
C LEU A 138 0.38 -71.09 3.54
N ASP A 139 -0.16 -71.27 2.33
CA ASP A 139 0.66 -71.75 1.22
C ASP A 139 1.79 -70.73 0.93
N ASN A 140 2.76 -71.11 0.17
CA ASN A 140 3.95 -70.27 -0.08
C ASN A 140 3.53 -68.93 -0.75
N ALA A 141 2.54 -68.92 -1.60
CA ALA A 141 2.01 -67.73 -2.28
C ALA A 141 1.33 -66.77 -1.29
N GLY A 142 0.54 -67.29 -0.36
CA GLY A 142 -0.11 -66.49 0.69
C GLY A 142 0.90 -65.89 1.68
N ALA A 143 1.99 -66.64 2.04
CA ALA A 143 3.06 -66.16 2.89
C ALA A 143 3.83 -65.00 2.21
N VAL A 144 4.16 -65.13 0.93
CA VAL A 144 4.80 -64.05 0.14
C VAL A 144 3.89 -62.84 0.04
N ALA A 145 2.62 -62.97 -0.29
CA ALA A 145 1.69 -61.87 -0.38
C ALA A 145 1.53 -61.13 0.96
N THR A 146 1.50 -61.85 2.08
CA THR A 146 1.37 -61.23 3.41
C THR A 146 2.67 -60.45 3.80
N VAL A 147 3.84 -60.99 3.52
CA VAL A 147 5.10 -60.30 3.76
C VAL A 147 5.18 -59.02 2.91
N GLN A 148 4.80 -59.09 1.63
CA GLN A 148 4.75 -57.94 0.73
C GLN A 148 3.82 -56.85 1.26
N GLN A 149 2.63 -57.21 1.77
CA GLN A 149 1.70 -56.27 2.40
C GLN A 149 2.29 -55.66 3.67
N LEU A 150 2.94 -56.42 4.53
CA LEU A 150 3.56 -55.90 5.72
C LEU A 150 4.75 -54.96 5.43
N GLU A 151 5.49 -55.20 4.35
CA GLU A 151 6.55 -54.31 3.89
C GLU A 151 6.02 -52.99 3.33
N LEU A 152 4.78 -52.98 2.83
CA LEU A 152 4.14 -51.81 2.31
C LEU A 152 3.73 -50.80 3.43
N VAL A 153 3.42 -51.31 4.63
CA VAL A 153 2.97 -50.51 5.77
C VAL A 153 3.93 -49.38 6.15
N PRO A 154 5.22 -49.63 6.36
CA PRO A 154 6.19 -48.55 6.70
C PRO A 154 6.33 -47.54 5.57
N VAL A 155 6.24 -47.96 4.31
CA VAL A 155 6.27 -47.05 3.14
C VAL A 155 5.06 -46.16 3.14
N GLN A 156 3.85 -46.71 3.34
CA GLN A 156 2.61 -45.95 3.42
C GLN A 156 2.60 -44.96 4.60
N GLN A 157 3.13 -45.39 5.77
CA GLN A 157 3.25 -44.50 6.92
C GLN A 157 4.17 -43.32 6.61
N LYS A 158 5.28 -43.55 5.91
CA LYS A 158 6.20 -42.50 5.51
C LYS A 158 5.57 -41.58 4.49
N GLU A 159 4.87 -42.07 3.47
CA GLU A 159 4.10 -41.28 2.51
C GLU A 159 3.06 -40.39 3.20
N LEU A 160 2.38 -40.91 4.24
CA LEU A 160 1.42 -40.11 5.00
C LEU A 160 2.10 -38.94 5.74
N VAL A 161 3.28 -39.17 6.34
CA VAL A 161 4.07 -38.10 6.99
C VAL A 161 4.50 -37.05 5.97
N GLU A 162 4.97 -37.49 4.79
CA GLU A 162 5.39 -36.63 3.70
C GLU A 162 4.21 -35.74 3.19
N ILE A 163 3.06 -36.36 2.95
CA ILE A 163 1.82 -35.64 2.56
C ILE A 163 1.42 -34.61 3.64
N GLN A 164 1.55 -34.95 4.91
CA GLN A 164 1.27 -34.01 6.00
C GLN A 164 2.22 -32.82 6.00
N GLN A 165 3.53 -33.05 5.77
CA GLN A 165 4.52 -31.97 5.68
C GLN A 165 4.27 -31.07 4.46
N GLU A 166 3.96 -31.64 3.32
CA GLU A 166 3.60 -30.92 2.12
C GLU A 166 2.34 -30.04 2.34
N LYS A 167 1.32 -30.60 2.97
CA LYS A 167 0.11 -29.86 3.36
C LYS A 167 0.42 -28.68 4.27
N LEU A 168 1.28 -28.85 5.27
CA LEU A 168 1.69 -27.74 6.16
C LEU A 168 2.46 -26.66 5.42
N SER A 169 3.34 -27.05 4.49
CA SER A 169 4.06 -26.10 3.63
C SER A 169 3.11 -25.29 2.74
N LEU A 170 2.15 -25.95 2.11
CA LEU A 170 1.12 -25.31 1.28
C LEU A 170 0.21 -24.37 2.10
N GLN A 171 -0.16 -24.77 3.32
CA GLN A 171 -0.90 -23.91 4.22
C GLN A 171 -0.12 -22.65 4.60
N GLY A 172 1.18 -22.78 4.85
CA GLY A 172 2.09 -21.66 5.10
C GLY A 172 2.12 -20.66 3.93
N LEU A 173 2.27 -21.16 2.71
CA LEU A 173 2.22 -20.37 1.49
C LEU A 173 0.89 -19.65 1.30
N LEU A 174 -0.22 -20.34 1.56
CA LEU A 174 -1.56 -19.77 1.44
C LEU A 174 -1.77 -18.62 2.44
N THR A 175 -1.33 -18.81 3.67
CA THR A 175 -1.42 -17.78 4.73
C THR A 175 -0.56 -16.57 4.38
N ALA A 176 0.67 -16.76 3.90
CA ALA A 176 1.55 -15.68 3.47
C ALA A 176 0.97 -14.92 2.27
N SER A 177 0.38 -15.64 1.29
CA SER A 177 -0.31 -15.02 0.15
C SER A 177 -1.51 -14.18 0.58
N ALA A 178 -2.33 -14.67 1.50
CA ALA A 178 -3.47 -13.92 2.05
C ALA A 178 -3.00 -12.62 2.74
N GLY A 179 -1.90 -12.69 3.50
CA GLY A 179 -1.28 -11.52 4.12
C GLY A 179 -0.80 -10.49 3.09
N GLN A 180 -0.19 -10.96 2.00
CA GLN A 180 0.25 -10.08 0.91
C GLN A 180 -0.91 -9.38 0.22
N VAL A 181 -2.00 -10.11 -0.06
CA VAL A 181 -3.22 -9.53 -0.64
C VAL A 181 -3.81 -8.47 0.27
N ALA A 182 -3.87 -8.70 1.58
CA ALA A 182 -4.36 -7.72 2.54
C ALA A 182 -3.51 -6.43 2.53
N THR A 183 -2.18 -6.56 2.49
CA THR A 183 -1.26 -5.41 2.43
C THR A 183 -1.41 -4.66 1.11
N LEU A 184 -1.56 -5.36 -0.03
CA LEU A 184 -1.81 -4.75 -1.33
C LEU A 184 -3.13 -3.97 -1.35
N ASN A 185 -4.20 -4.51 -0.80
CA ASN A 185 -5.48 -3.81 -0.69
C ASN A 185 -5.35 -2.53 0.14
N THR A 186 -4.59 -2.57 1.24
CA THR A 186 -4.31 -1.39 2.06
C THR A 186 -3.51 -0.34 1.27
N LEU A 187 -2.52 -0.77 0.47
CA LEU A 187 -1.75 0.13 -0.39
C LEU A 187 -2.61 0.77 -1.48
N VAL A 188 -3.51 0.01 -2.11
CA VAL A 188 -4.45 0.55 -3.11
C VAL A 188 -5.35 1.60 -2.48
N ALA A 189 -5.98 1.30 -1.34
CA ALA A 189 -6.80 2.26 -0.62
C ALA A 189 -6.00 3.51 -0.21
N GLY A 190 -4.74 3.35 0.23
CA GLY A 190 -3.85 4.47 0.53
C GLY A 190 -3.52 5.34 -0.70
N LYS A 191 -3.37 4.75 -1.87
CA LYS A 191 -3.18 5.50 -3.13
C LYS A 191 -4.43 6.28 -3.53
N ASP A 192 -5.62 5.73 -3.34
CA ASP A 192 -6.88 6.44 -3.59
C ASP A 192 -7.02 7.67 -2.68
N VAL A 193 -6.67 7.53 -1.39
CA VAL A 193 -6.62 8.66 -0.46
C VAL A 193 -5.60 9.70 -0.92
N LEU A 194 -4.41 9.30 -1.35
CA LEU A 194 -3.38 10.22 -1.86
C LEU A 194 -3.85 10.98 -3.10
N LEU A 195 -4.56 10.33 -4.01
CA LEU A 195 -5.15 10.97 -5.18
C LEU A 195 -6.18 12.04 -4.78
N ALA A 196 -7.05 11.72 -3.82
CA ALA A 196 -8.02 12.67 -3.28
C ALA A 196 -7.34 13.86 -2.58
N ASP A 197 -6.28 13.63 -1.82
CA ASP A 197 -5.53 14.68 -1.14
C ASP A 197 -4.73 15.55 -2.13
N ASN A 198 -4.15 14.97 -3.17
CA ASN A 198 -3.53 15.74 -4.25
C ASN A 198 -4.54 16.62 -5.01
N ALA A 199 -5.77 16.14 -5.21
CA ALA A 199 -6.85 16.96 -5.78
C ALA A 199 -7.14 18.17 -4.88
N LYS A 200 -7.22 17.97 -3.55
CA LYS A 200 -7.39 19.10 -2.59
C LYS A 200 -6.22 20.09 -2.65
N VAL A 201 -4.98 19.61 -2.79
CA VAL A 201 -3.80 20.48 -2.97
C VAL A 201 -3.93 21.30 -4.25
N CYS A 202 -4.34 20.68 -5.36
CA CYS A 202 -4.58 21.38 -6.62
C CYS A 202 -5.67 22.44 -6.47
N ASP A 203 -6.81 22.10 -5.86
CA ASP A 203 -7.91 23.03 -5.63
C ASP A 203 -7.49 24.23 -4.75
N ALA A 204 -6.74 23.94 -3.66
CA ALA A 204 -6.22 24.99 -2.78
C ALA A 204 -5.24 25.90 -3.54
N ARG A 205 -4.39 25.35 -4.39
CA ARG A 205 -3.46 26.12 -5.23
C ARG A 205 -4.21 27.01 -6.23
N VAL A 206 -5.25 26.47 -6.88
CA VAL A 206 -6.11 27.24 -7.81
C VAL A 206 -6.77 28.40 -7.07
N LYS A 207 -7.28 28.20 -5.86
CA LYS A 207 -7.88 29.27 -5.05
C LYS A 207 -6.88 30.37 -4.73
N VAL A 208 -5.64 30.01 -4.33
CA VAL A 208 -4.57 31.00 -4.08
C VAL A 208 -4.27 31.83 -5.34
N VAL A 209 -4.08 31.18 -6.49
CA VAL A 209 -3.81 31.87 -7.77
C VAL A 209 -4.99 32.78 -8.19
N GLN A 210 -6.23 32.29 -8.02
CA GLN A 210 -7.42 33.10 -8.30
C GLN A 210 -7.54 34.31 -7.37
N ALA A 211 -7.20 34.14 -6.08
CA ALA A 211 -7.20 35.24 -5.11
C ALA A 211 -6.17 36.31 -5.50
N GLU A 212 -4.97 35.90 -5.90
CA GLU A 212 -3.92 36.81 -6.40
C GLU A 212 -4.36 37.56 -7.67
N ALA A 213 -4.97 36.86 -8.62
CA ALA A 213 -5.47 37.47 -9.84
C ALA A 213 -6.61 38.48 -9.55
N ARG A 214 -7.54 38.15 -8.65
CA ARG A 214 -8.60 39.07 -8.20
C ARG A 214 -8.04 40.30 -7.51
N ARG A 215 -7.01 40.14 -6.68
CA ARG A 215 -6.30 41.23 -5.99
C ARG A 215 -5.66 42.17 -6.99
N SER A 216 -4.96 41.63 -7.99
CA SER A 216 -4.36 42.44 -9.06
C SER A 216 -5.45 43.25 -9.81
N LYS A 217 -6.53 42.60 -10.23
CA LYS A 217 -7.65 43.28 -10.92
C LYS A 217 -8.27 44.40 -10.07
N ARG A 218 -8.51 44.17 -8.78
CA ARG A 218 -9.05 45.19 -7.86
C ARG A 218 -8.11 46.39 -7.70
N ARG A 219 -6.82 46.16 -7.58
CA ARG A 219 -5.81 47.23 -7.50
C ARG A 219 -5.83 48.09 -8.76
N TRP A 220 -5.80 47.46 -9.94
CA TRP A 220 -5.87 48.18 -11.21
C TRP A 220 -7.18 48.94 -11.38
N PHE A 221 -8.30 48.41 -10.93
CA PHE A 221 -9.60 49.11 -10.93
C PHE A 221 -9.57 50.38 -10.07
N VAL A 222 -9.04 50.31 -8.85
CA VAL A 222 -8.91 51.46 -7.95
C VAL A 222 -7.98 52.53 -8.54
N VAL A 223 -6.82 52.11 -9.06
CA VAL A 223 -5.87 53.01 -9.73
C VAL A 223 -6.55 53.70 -10.94
N GLY A 224 -7.25 52.93 -11.77
CA GLY A 224 -7.96 53.48 -12.94
C GLY A 224 -9.10 54.44 -12.55
N TYR A 225 -9.83 54.14 -11.48
CA TYR A 225 -10.87 55.01 -10.96
C TYR A 225 -10.32 56.34 -10.45
N VAL A 226 -9.28 56.31 -9.64
CA VAL A 226 -8.60 57.50 -9.11
C VAL A 226 -8.00 58.33 -10.25
N ALA A 227 -7.28 57.70 -11.17
CA ALA A 227 -6.68 58.38 -12.31
C ALA A 227 -7.77 59.02 -13.24
N GLY A 228 -8.86 58.31 -13.51
CA GLY A 228 -9.97 58.82 -14.31
C GLY A 228 -10.70 60.00 -13.63
N PHE A 229 -10.84 59.94 -12.30
CA PHE A 229 -11.45 61.05 -11.55
C PHE A 229 -10.55 62.29 -11.56
N LEU A 230 -9.25 62.12 -11.33
CA LEU A 230 -8.27 63.22 -11.36
C LEU A 230 -8.17 63.87 -12.76
N SER A 231 -8.12 63.06 -13.82
CA SER A 231 -8.05 63.57 -15.18
C SER A 231 -9.32 64.36 -15.55
N ARG A 232 -10.50 63.89 -15.15
CA ARG A 232 -11.76 64.64 -15.38
C ARG A 232 -11.81 65.96 -14.63
N GLN A 233 -11.28 66.01 -13.43
CA GLN A 233 -11.14 67.26 -12.66
C GLN A 233 -10.14 68.25 -13.30
N ALA A 234 -8.98 67.73 -13.73
CA ALA A 234 -7.98 68.55 -14.42
C ALA A 234 -8.54 69.13 -15.73
N ILE A 235 -9.27 68.36 -16.50
CA ILE A 235 -9.92 68.81 -17.74
C ILE A 235 -10.97 69.91 -17.44
N LYS A 236 -11.82 69.75 -16.40
CA LYS A 236 -12.79 70.76 -16.01
C LYS A 236 -12.11 72.05 -15.56
N THR A 237 -11.04 71.98 -14.81
CA THR A 237 -10.25 73.16 -14.36
C THR A 237 -9.56 73.84 -15.52
N TYR A 238 -9.07 73.11 -16.50
CA TYR A 238 -8.42 73.64 -17.69
C TYR A 238 -9.35 74.27 -18.71
N LEU A 239 -10.55 73.71 -18.86
CA LEU A 239 -11.57 74.20 -19.81
C LEU A 239 -12.50 75.26 -19.23
N GLY A 240 -12.41 75.59 -17.92
CA GLY A 240 -13.20 76.62 -17.29
C GLY A 240 -14.71 76.30 -17.21
N ILE A 241 -15.09 75.02 -17.26
CA ILE A 241 -16.48 74.53 -17.24
C ILE A 241 -16.82 73.91 -15.89
#